data_79723e4b0407eb9152e5716457a41ee3
#
_entry.id   79723e4b0407eb9152e5716457a41ee3
#
_cell.length_a   1.000
_cell.length_b   1.000
_cell.length_c   1.000
_cell.angle_alpha   90.00
_cell.angle_beta   90.00
_cell.angle_gamma   90.00
#
_symmetry.space_group_name_H-M   'P 1'
#
loop_
_entity.id
_entity.type
_entity.pdbx_description
1 polymer ?
#
loop_
_entity_poly.entity_id
_entity_poly.type
_entity_poly.pdbx_seq_one_letter_code
_entity_poly.pdbx_strand_id
1 'polypeptide(L)'
;MSLVFRHLFTALCVQAGMIGGIYAQNVPIDFEETGNGATWIWTVFENDSNPALEIVENPDMSGINHSSTVAKFTALTTGNPWSGCESLHGGGIGQFIMDSSTSSINIMVWKPVISDVGIKLVRSDNWSLGEIKIPNTKVNEWELLTFDFSAHIGNDYDQIVIFPDFDLNGRTADNVIYFDNILGLDSIPGTDNASTFELSSIDFKMYPNPTNSFVNILSKVSIDALSIRNLLGEIVLSEQPIGTSLSVDMSQMDSGVYFVEVVSGNKTVRKTITKE
;
A
#
# COMPACT_ATOMS: atom_id res chain seq x y z
N MET A 1 -61.92 8.54 41.58
CA MET A 1 -60.56 8.55 42.13
C MET A 1 -59.77 7.56 41.30
N SER A 2 -59.13 8.05 40.21
CA SER A 2 -58.47 7.21 39.22
C SER A 2 -56.98 7.64 39.19
N LEU A 3 -56.12 6.72 39.62
CA LEU A 3 -54.65 6.92 39.56
C LEU A 3 -54.16 6.59 38.16
N VAL A 4 -53.57 7.56 37.49
CA VAL A 4 -52.86 7.38 36.22
C VAL A 4 -51.39 7.12 36.52
N PHE A 5 -50.91 5.91 36.25
CA PHE A 5 -49.49 5.57 36.28
C PHE A 5 -48.84 6.04 35.00
N ARG A 6 -47.92 7.01 35.11
CA ARG A 6 -46.99 7.43 34.02
C ARG A 6 -45.76 6.54 34.06
N HIS A 7 -45.60 5.71 33.05
CA HIS A 7 -44.36 4.99 32.82
C HIS A 7 -43.35 5.92 32.15
N LEU A 8 -42.25 6.19 32.84
CA LEU A 8 -41.10 6.89 32.32
C LEU A 8 -40.22 5.87 31.54
N PHE A 9 -40.22 5.95 30.23
CA PHE A 9 -39.27 5.20 29.41
C PHE A 9 -37.97 5.99 29.37
N THR A 10 -36.96 5.49 30.08
CA THR A 10 -35.58 5.97 29.95
C THR A 10 -34.92 5.31 28.73
N ALA A 11 -34.80 6.03 27.65
CA ALA A 11 -34.04 5.57 26.50
C ALA A 11 -32.53 5.61 26.82
N LEU A 12 -31.94 4.44 26.96
CA LEU A 12 -30.49 4.26 27.08
C LEU A 12 -29.91 4.40 25.68
N CYS A 13 -29.34 5.60 25.35
CA CYS A 13 -28.51 5.75 24.15
C CYS A 13 -27.20 5.02 24.37
N VAL A 14 -27.08 3.83 23.80
CA VAL A 14 -25.78 3.17 23.63
C VAL A 14 -25.06 3.90 22.50
N GLN A 15 -24.13 4.77 22.84
CA GLN A 15 -23.15 5.27 21.88
C GLN A 15 -22.23 4.09 21.52
N ALA A 16 -22.46 3.50 20.34
CA ALA A 16 -21.49 2.64 19.71
C ALA A 16 -20.29 3.52 19.29
N GLY A 17 -19.25 3.53 20.12
CA GLY A 17 -17.96 4.08 19.73
C GLY A 17 -17.47 3.30 18.53
N MET A 18 -17.42 3.94 17.36
CA MET A 18 -16.65 3.43 16.24
C MET A 18 -15.17 3.42 16.67
N ILE A 19 -14.66 2.25 17.00
CA ILE A 19 -13.23 2.02 17.08
C ILE A 19 -12.78 2.02 15.62
N GLY A 20 -12.32 3.17 15.12
CA GLY A 20 -11.64 3.25 13.83
C GLY A 20 -10.44 2.33 13.92
N GLY A 21 -10.45 1.25 13.13
CA GLY A 21 -9.28 0.38 13.01
C GLY A 21 -8.12 1.18 12.45
N ILE A 22 -6.97 1.15 13.12
CA ILE A 22 -5.71 1.67 12.60
C ILE A 22 -5.25 0.64 11.56
N TYR A 23 -5.17 1.03 10.30
CA TYR A 23 -4.69 0.20 9.21
C TYR A 23 -3.30 0.67 8.82
N ALA A 24 -2.35 -0.26 8.72
CA ALA A 24 -1.07 0.02 8.10
C ALA A 24 -1.29 0.33 6.61
N GLN A 25 -0.63 1.36 6.10
CA GLN A 25 -0.69 1.73 4.70
C GLN A 25 0.18 0.74 3.89
N ASN A 26 -0.44 -0.30 3.34
CA ASN A 26 0.24 -1.31 2.52
C ASN A 26 0.00 -1.11 1.02
N VAL A 27 -0.74 -0.09 0.64
CA VAL A 27 -1.08 0.18 -0.76
C VAL A 27 -0.18 1.29 -1.28
N PRO A 28 0.45 1.13 -2.44
CA PRO A 28 1.29 2.17 -3.03
C PRO A 28 0.54 3.49 -3.20
N ILE A 29 1.23 4.60 -2.98
CA ILE A 29 0.79 5.91 -3.48
C ILE A 29 1.31 5.95 -4.92
N ASP A 30 0.43 5.71 -5.88
CA ASP A 30 0.73 5.43 -7.28
C ASP A 30 0.35 6.57 -8.23
N PHE A 31 -0.22 7.63 -7.71
CA PHE A 31 -0.66 8.82 -8.45
C PHE A 31 -1.53 8.55 -9.68
N GLU A 32 -2.10 7.36 -9.79
CA GLU A 32 -3.06 7.01 -10.84
C GLU A 32 -4.45 7.59 -10.54
N GLU A 33 -5.26 7.85 -11.59
CA GLU A 33 -6.58 8.48 -11.46
C GLU A 33 -7.51 7.73 -10.48
N THR A 34 -7.44 6.41 -10.48
CA THR A 34 -8.24 5.54 -9.60
C THR A 34 -7.44 4.99 -8.41
N GLY A 35 -6.18 5.40 -8.27
CA GLY A 35 -5.26 4.97 -7.25
C GLY A 35 -5.17 5.93 -6.04
N ASN A 36 -4.01 5.96 -5.42
CA ASN A 36 -3.75 6.80 -4.26
C ASN A 36 -2.77 7.93 -4.62
N GLY A 37 -2.98 9.11 -4.03
CA GLY A 37 -2.06 10.24 -4.15
C GLY A 37 -2.50 11.30 -5.16
N ALA A 38 -3.06 10.92 -6.32
CA ALA A 38 -3.42 11.86 -7.38
C ALA A 38 -4.46 12.92 -6.95
N THR A 39 -5.42 12.51 -6.13
CA THR A 39 -6.50 13.38 -5.63
C THR A 39 -6.25 13.92 -4.22
N TRP A 40 -5.10 13.60 -3.63
CA TRP A 40 -4.77 14.06 -2.28
C TRP A 40 -4.36 15.52 -2.28
N ILE A 41 -4.45 16.17 -1.10
CA ILE A 41 -3.90 17.50 -0.89
C ILE A 41 -2.42 17.36 -0.56
N TRP A 42 -1.58 17.93 -1.43
CA TRP A 42 -0.14 18.04 -1.24
C TRP A 42 0.24 19.50 -1.03
N THR A 43 1.01 19.78 0.00
CA THR A 43 1.57 21.10 0.29
C THR A 43 3.05 21.11 -0.05
N VAL A 44 3.45 21.97 -0.99
CA VAL A 44 4.87 22.23 -1.26
C VAL A 44 5.36 23.28 -0.26
N PHE A 45 6.56 23.07 0.28
CA PHE A 45 7.15 23.96 1.29
C PHE A 45 8.64 24.23 0.99
N GLU A 46 9.13 25.35 1.52
CA GLU A 46 10.54 25.78 1.49
C GLU A 46 11.15 25.85 0.07
N ASN A 47 10.32 26.06 -0.96
CA ASN A 47 10.67 26.04 -2.37
C ASN A 47 10.41 27.41 -3.03
N ASP A 48 10.81 28.51 -2.37
CA ASP A 48 10.58 29.91 -2.74
C ASP A 48 9.08 30.20 -2.99
N SER A 49 8.65 30.28 -4.24
CA SER A 49 7.23 30.49 -4.60
C SER A 49 6.33 29.26 -4.38
N ASN A 50 6.91 28.12 -3.96
CA ASN A 50 6.21 26.86 -3.71
C ASN A 50 5.29 26.44 -4.87
N PRO A 51 5.82 26.26 -6.11
CA PRO A 51 5.00 25.75 -7.20
C PRO A 51 4.36 24.42 -6.80
N ALA A 52 3.06 24.28 -7.10
CA ALA A 52 2.29 23.11 -6.68
C ALA A 52 2.90 21.80 -7.22
N LEU A 53 2.72 20.72 -6.44
CA LEU A 53 2.97 19.37 -6.96
C LEU A 53 1.98 19.12 -8.10
N GLU A 54 2.49 18.65 -9.24
CA GLU A 54 1.68 18.36 -10.42
C GLU A 54 1.55 16.84 -10.59
N ILE A 55 0.38 16.38 -11.02
CA ILE A 55 0.20 15.00 -11.47
C ILE A 55 0.20 15.04 -12.99
N VAL A 56 1.15 14.36 -13.62
CA VAL A 56 1.42 14.44 -15.05
C VAL A 56 1.61 13.06 -15.66
N GLU A 57 1.58 13.00 -17.00
CA GLU A 57 1.95 11.77 -17.72
C GLU A 57 3.37 11.35 -17.36
N ASN A 58 3.59 10.04 -17.24
CA ASN A 58 4.90 9.46 -16.97
C ASN A 58 5.87 9.82 -18.13
N PRO A 59 7.02 10.50 -17.84
CA PRO A 59 7.96 10.91 -18.87
C PRO A 59 8.69 9.75 -19.55
N ASP A 60 8.74 8.59 -18.88
CA ASP A 60 9.42 7.40 -19.40
C ASP A 60 8.75 6.13 -18.87
N MET A 61 7.89 5.54 -19.65
CA MET A 61 7.20 4.27 -19.35
C MET A 61 8.05 3.04 -19.67
N SER A 62 9.30 3.22 -20.12
CA SER A 62 10.25 2.14 -20.28
C SER A 62 10.92 1.80 -18.94
N GLY A 63 11.52 0.64 -18.83
CA GLY A 63 12.23 0.27 -17.60
C GLY A 63 11.29 -0.23 -16.49
N ILE A 64 11.45 0.30 -15.26
CA ILE A 64 10.77 -0.24 -14.07
C ILE A 64 9.45 0.44 -13.70
N ASN A 65 9.15 1.61 -14.24
CA ASN A 65 7.91 2.33 -13.96
C ASN A 65 7.00 2.36 -15.20
N HIS A 66 5.90 1.64 -15.11
CA HIS A 66 4.88 1.54 -16.18
C HIS A 66 3.60 2.30 -15.85
N SER A 67 3.59 3.09 -14.78
CA SER A 67 2.44 3.93 -14.41
C SER A 67 2.09 4.91 -15.54
N SER A 68 0.81 5.21 -15.71
CA SER A 68 0.36 6.19 -16.69
C SER A 68 0.64 7.61 -16.23
N THR A 69 0.48 7.84 -14.92
CA THR A 69 0.65 9.15 -14.28
C THR A 69 1.61 9.07 -13.10
N VAL A 70 2.28 10.18 -12.82
CA VAL A 70 3.29 10.28 -11.76
C VAL A 70 3.24 11.69 -11.14
N ALA A 71 3.79 11.84 -9.94
CA ALA A 71 4.00 13.15 -9.34
C ALA A 71 5.21 13.85 -9.94
N LYS A 72 5.07 15.14 -10.23
CA LYS A 72 6.13 16.04 -10.70
C LYS A 72 6.36 17.14 -9.68
N PHE A 73 7.60 17.24 -9.20
CA PHE A 73 8.07 18.28 -8.30
C PHE A 73 9.14 19.12 -9.02
N THR A 74 9.02 20.46 -8.97
CA THR A 74 10.05 21.34 -9.49
C THR A 74 10.81 21.96 -8.32
N ALA A 75 12.04 21.51 -8.08
CA ALA A 75 12.93 22.05 -7.08
C ALA A 75 13.60 23.31 -7.63
N LEU A 76 13.20 24.49 -7.12
CA LEU A 76 13.72 25.78 -7.62
C LEU A 76 15.14 26.02 -7.12
N THR A 77 15.96 26.66 -7.96
CA THR A 77 17.31 27.13 -7.60
C THR A 77 17.29 28.06 -6.40
N THR A 78 16.22 28.86 -6.28
CA THR A 78 16.01 29.84 -5.20
C THR A 78 15.36 29.20 -3.96
N GLY A 79 14.88 27.96 -4.06
CA GLY A 79 14.33 27.20 -2.94
C GLY A 79 15.42 26.73 -1.98
N ASN A 80 15.00 26.39 -0.76
CA ASN A 80 15.92 25.83 0.22
C ASN A 80 16.41 24.43 -0.20
N PRO A 81 17.64 24.04 0.18
CA PRO A 81 18.18 22.71 -0.10
C PRO A 81 17.28 21.54 0.31
N TRP A 82 16.43 21.74 1.31
CA TRP A 82 15.47 20.79 1.87
C TRP A 82 14.03 21.04 1.46
N SER A 83 13.80 21.75 0.36
CA SER A 83 12.44 21.94 -0.16
C SER A 83 11.78 20.59 -0.46
N GLY A 84 10.48 20.50 -0.24
CA GLY A 84 9.76 19.26 -0.39
C GLY A 84 8.26 19.44 -0.52
N CYS A 85 7.55 18.33 -0.42
CA CYS A 85 6.09 18.30 -0.37
C CYS A 85 5.61 17.33 0.71
N GLU A 86 4.43 17.59 1.24
CA GLU A 86 3.83 16.78 2.30
C GLU A 86 2.35 16.53 2.03
N SER A 87 1.86 15.35 2.44
CA SER A 87 0.44 15.04 2.45
C SER A 87 -0.27 15.80 3.59
N LEU A 88 -1.58 15.96 3.49
CA LEU A 88 -2.38 16.46 4.60
C LEU A 88 -2.40 15.41 5.73
N HIS A 89 -2.26 15.85 7.00
CA HIS A 89 -2.44 15.01 8.17
C HIS A 89 -3.78 14.27 8.15
N GLY A 90 -3.76 12.94 8.30
CA GLY A 90 -4.95 12.11 8.30
C GLY A 90 -5.79 12.17 7.02
N GLY A 91 -5.27 12.82 5.97
CA GLY A 91 -5.94 12.96 4.68
C GLY A 91 -6.00 11.64 3.92
N GLY A 92 -5.68 11.63 2.63
CA GLY A 92 -5.73 10.41 1.81
C GLY A 92 -4.91 9.24 2.35
N ILE A 93 -3.75 9.52 3.00
CA ILE A 93 -2.90 8.49 3.61
C ILE A 93 -3.55 7.83 4.83
N GLY A 94 -4.48 8.50 5.52
CA GLY A 94 -5.08 8.02 6.76
C GLY A 94 -4.08 7.92 7.92
N GLN A 95 -4.45 7.14 8.94
CA GLN A 95 -3.56 6.82 10.06
C GLN A 95 -3.05 5.40 9.92
N PHE A 96 -1.75 5.17 10.13
CA PHE A 96 -1.11 3.87 9.99
C PHE A 96 -0.05 3.65 11.08
N ILE A 97 0.22 2.38 11.38
CA ILE A 97 1.27 1.97 12.31
C ILE A 97 2.39 1.30 11.51
N MET A 98 3.64 1.68 11.81
CA MET A 98 4.80 0.97 11.30
C MET A 98 4.98 -0.34 12.08
N ASP A 99 5.03 -1.45 11.36
CA ASP A 99 5.32 -2.77 11.90
C ASP A 99 6.41 -3.48 11.11
N SER A 100 6.74 -4.72 11.45
CA SER A 100 7.79 -5.47 10.77
C SER A 100 7.50 -5.78 9.30
N SER A 101 6.25 -5.70 8.86
CA SER A 101 5.85 -5.89 7.45
C SER A 101 5.86 -4.61 6.63
N THR A 102 5.89 -3.45 7.31
CA THR A 102 5.83 -2.12 6.67
C THR A 102 7.08 -1.27 6.94
N SER A 103 8.11 -1.85 7.57
CA SER A 103 9.32 -1.12 7.99
C SER A 103 10.27 -0.75 6.84
N SER A 104 9.99 -1.15 5.62
CA SER A 104 10.68 -0.68 4.42
C SER A 104 9.74 0.17 3.58
N ILE A 105 10.16 1.40 3.26
CA ILE A 105 9.43 2.29 2.37
C ILE A 105 10.21 2.41 1.07
N ASN A 106 9.54 2.16 -0.03
CA ASN A 106 10.10 2.30 -1.37
C ASN A 106 9.54 3.55 -2.05
N ILE A 107 10.30 4.14 -2.96
CA ILE A 107 9.86 5.19 -3.86
C ILE A 107 10.57 5.03 -5.19
N MET A 108 9.86 5.15 -6.29
CA MET A 108 10.46 5.29 -7.62
C MET A 108 10.74 6.76 -7.89
N VAL A 109 11.94 7.05 -8.37
CA VAL A 109 12.33 8.42 -8.70
C VAL A 109 12.96 8.48 -10.09
N TRP A 110 12.68 9.57 -10.81
CA TRP A 110 13.35 9.95 -12.04
C TRP A 110 13.89 11.37 -11.86
N LYS A 111 15.21 11.54 -11.90
CA LYS A 111 15.88 12.79 -11.56
C LYS A 111 16.92 13.17 -12.62
N PRO A 112 17.10 14.48 -12.90
CA PRO A 112 18.15 14.93 -13.82
C PRO A 112 19.54 15.05 -13.15
N VAL A 113 19.61 14.91 -11.83
CA VAL A 113 20.82 15.08 -11.02
C VAL A 113 20.94 14.00 -9.96
N ILE A 114 22.16 13.76 -9.49
CA ILE A 114 22.41 12.93 -8.30
C ILE A 114 22.31 13.82 -7.06
N SER A 115 21.38 13.54 -6.18
CA SER A 115 21.20 14.17 -4.88
C SER A 115 20.37 13.27 -3.98
N ASP A 116 20.30 13.58 -2.67
CA ASP A 116 19.51 12.76 -1.77
C ASP A 116 18.01 12.91 -2.06
N VAL A 117 17.30 11.82 -1.90
CA VAL A 117 15.84 11.76 -1.72
C VAL A 117 15.59 11.50 -0.25
N GLY A 118 14.69 12.28 0.37
CA GLY A 118 14.35 12.13 1.77
C GLY A 118 12.88 11.73 1.96
N ILE A 119 12.64 10.89 2.95
CA ILE A 119 11.27 10.59 3.43
C ILE A 119 11.24 10.80 4.94
N LYS A 120 10.20 11.51 5.41
CA LYS A 120 9.89 11.69 6.83
C LYS A 120 8.44 11.32 7.10
N LEU A 121 8.20 10.58 8.17
CA LEU A 121 6.87 10.28 8.67
C LEU A 121 6.54 11.17 9.86
N VAL A 122 5.33 11.68 9.92
CA VAL A 122 4.90 12.64 10.94
C VAL A 122 3.61 12.15 11.59
N ARG A 123 3.52 12.32 12.90
CA ARG A 123 2.35 12.02 13.72
C ARG A 123 1.39 13.21 13.73
N SER A 124 0.15 12.96 14.11
CA SER A 124 -0.91 13.98 14.24
C SER A 124 -0.57 15.14 15.20
N ASP A 125 0.39 14.92 16.12
CA ASP A 125 0.91 15.94 17.04
C ASP A 125 2.16 16.67 16.48
N ASN A 126 2.47 16.50 15.19
CA ASN A 126 3.65 17.03 14.49
C ASN A 126 5.00 16.45 14.95
N TRP A 127 4.99 15.37 15.75
CA TRP A 127 6.22 14.71 16.13
C TRP A 127 6.73 13.77 15.03
N SER A 128 8.05 13.65 14.88
CA SER A 128 8.71 12.73 13.96
C SER A 128 10.08 12.31 14.47
N LEU A 129 10.61 11.20 13.99
CA LEU A 129 12.00 10.76 14.18
C LEU A 129 12.98 11.44 13.20
N GLY A 130 12.51 12.38 12.38
CA GLY A 130 13.29 13.03 11.34
C GLY A 130 13.18 12.33 9.98
N GLU A 131 13.92 12.86 9.02
CA GLU A 131 13.97 12.29 7.67
C GLU A 131 15.07 11.24 7.54
N ILE A 132 14.80 10.21 6.75
CA ILE A 132 15.79 9.27 6.24
C ILE A 132 16.10 9.68 4.80
N LYS A 133 17.39 9.71 4.43
CA LYS A 133 17.86 10.18 3.12
C LYS A 133 18.70 9.13 2.43
N ILE A 134 18.46 8.94 1.14
CA ILE A 134 19.23 8.03 0.27
C ILE A 134 19.48 8.74 -1.06
N PRO A 135 20.72 8.79 -1.58
CA PRO A 135 20.99 9.35 -2.89
C PRO A 135 20.47 8.44 -3.99
N ASN A 136 19.96 9.04 -5.08
CA ASN A 136 19.81 8.30 -6.34
C ASN A 136 21.19 8.04 -6.96
N THR A 137 21.28 7.00 -7.80
CA THR A 137 22.51 6.62 -8.52
C THR A 137 22.38 6.79 -10.02
N LYS A 138 21.15 6.95 -10.54
CA LYS A 138 20.83 7.12 -11.96
C LYS A 138 20.31 8.53 -12.23
N VAL A 139 20.52 9.02 -13.44
CA VAL A 139 19.98 10.29 -13.93
C VAL A 139 19.19 10.04 -15.21
N ASN A 140 18.03 10.74 -15.32
CA ASN A 140 17.12 10.60 -16.46
C ASN A 140 16.70 9.14 -16.74
N GLU A 141 16.54 8.37 -15.67
CA GLU A 141 16.12 6.98 -15.68
C GLU A 141 15.39 6.69 -14.37
N TRP A 142 14.32 5.88 -14.40
CA TRP A 142 13.63 5.46 -13.20
C TRP A 142 14.51 4.58 -12.32
N GLU A 143 14.54 4.88 -11.05
CA GLU A 143 15.26 4.14 -10.01
C GLU A 143 14.35 3.88 -8.81
N LEU A 144 14.38 2.67 -8.27
CA LEU A 144 13.71 2.32 -7.02
C LEU A 144 14.68 2.55 -5.86
N LEU A 145 14.28 3.40 -4.92
CA LEU A 145 15.00 3.62 -3.68
C LEU A 145 14.24 2.95 -2.53
N THR A 146 14.97 2.26 -1.65
CA THR A 146 14.41 1.56 -0.49
C THR A 146 14.96 2.16 0.80
N PHE A 147 14.06 2.61 1.67
CA PHE A 147 14.36 3.25 2.94
C PHE A 147 14.11 2.29 4.09
N ASP A 148 15.04 2.18 5.03
CA ASP A 148 14.89 1.38 6.25
C ASP A 148 14.25 2.22 7.36
N PHE A 149 12.98 1.95 7.64
CA PHE A 149 12.19 2.53 8.72
C PHE A 149 12.06 1.59 9.93
N SER A 150 12.94 0.60 10.08
CA SER A 150 12.88 -0.36 11.20
C SER A 150 12.92 0.31 12.57
N ALA A 151 13.60 1.45 12.72
CA ALA A 151 13.62 2.26 13.94
C ALA A 151 12.24 2.91 14.26
N HIS A 152 11.33 2.93 13.32
CA HIS A 152 9.99 3.51 13.44
C HIS A 152 8.93 2.49 13.89
N ILE A 153 9.26 1.19 13.97
CA ILE A 153 8.34 0.13 14.37
C ILE A 153 7.67 0.45 15.71
N GLY A 154 6.35 0.32 15.75
CA GLY A 154 5.53 0.59 16.93
C GLY A 154 5.04 2.04 17.06
N ASN A 155 5.47 2.95 16.16
CA ASN A 155 4.92 4.30 16.10
C ASN A 155 3.78 4.38 15.09
N ASP A 156 2.82 5.24 15.38
CA ASP A 156 1.71 5.61 14.48
C ASP A 156 2.02 6.93 13.78
N TYR A 157 1.58 7.05 12.53
CA TYR A 157 1.77 8.21 11.69
C TYR A 157 0.50 8.49 10.88
N ASP A 158 0.34 9.74 10.43
CA ASP A 158 -0.79 10.14 9.59
C ASP A 158 -0.39 11.13 8.47
N GLN A 159 0.91 11.37 8.29
CA GLN A 159 1.45 12.22 7.25
C GLN A 159 2.78 11.66 6.72
N ILE A 160 3.00 11.80 5.42
CA ILE A 160 4.28 11.58 4.75
C ILE A 160 4.81 12.89 4.20
N VAL A 161 6.10 13.12 4.38
CA VAL A 161 6.86 14.24 3.83
C VAL A 161 7.94 13.70 2.91
N ILE A 162 8.04 14.26 1.72
CA ILE A 162 8.99 13.86 0.69
C ILE A 162 9.89 15.03 0.35
N PHE A 163 11.19 14.78 0.31
CA PHE A 163 12.22 15.72 -0.12
C PHE A 163 12.83 15.18 -1.43
N PRO A 164 12.29 15.54 -2.60
CA PRO A 164 12.67 14.88 -3.85
C PRO A 164 14.09 15.20 -4.32
N ASP A 165 14.65 16.31 -3.85
CA ASP A 165 15.97 16.83 -4.27
C ASP A 165 16.66 17.54 -3.09
N PHE A 166 17.12 16.75 -2.12
CA PHE A 166 17.81 17.27 -0.94
C PHE A 166 19.30 17.42 -1.22
N ASP A 167 19.80 18.67 -1.35
CA ASP A 167 21.21 18.96 -1.57
C ASP A 167 21.66 20.18 -0.77
N LEU A 168 22.41 19.95 0.31
CA LEU A 168 22.92 21.02 1.18
C LEU A 168 23.90 21.98 0.47
N ASN A 169 24.46 21.60 -0.67
CA ASN A 169 25.32 22.48 -1.47
C ASN A 169 24.50 23.48 -2.31
N GLY A 170 23.17 23.27 -2.37
CA GLY A 170 22.26 24.06 -3.18
C GLY A 170 22.26 23.66 -4.67
N ARG A 171 21.24 24.11 -5.36
CA ARG A 171 20.99 23.81 -6.77
C ARG A 171 21.64 24.84 -7.68
N THR A 172 22.16 24.40 -8.82
CA THR A 172 22.71 25.30 -9.86
C THR A 172 21.71 25.61 -10.97
N ALA A 173 20.60 24.84 -11.03
CA ALA A 173 19.48 25.03 -11.94
C ALA A 173 18.19 24.55 -11.26
N ASP A 174 17.05 24.91 -11.80
CA ASP A 174 15.77 24.31 -11.39
C ASP A 174 15.77 22.85 -11.84
N ASN A 175 15.51 21.94 -10.90
CA ASN A 175 15.46 20.51 -11.19
C ASN A 175 14.00 20.04 -11.22
N VAL A 176 13.63 19.35 -12.30
CA VAL A 176 12.35 18.66 -12.41
C VAL A 176 12.55 17.22 -12.01
N ILE A 177 11.87 16.80 -10.93
CA ILE A 177 11.92 15.45 -10.40
C ILE A 177 10.56 14.83 -10.56
N TYR A 178 10.51 13.59 -11.03
CA TYR A 178 9.31 12.77 -11.00
C TYR A 178 9.48 11.69 -9.95
N PHE A 179 8.39 11.38 -9.24
CA PHE A 179 8.40 10.26 -8.29
C PHE A 179 7.04 9.57 -8.27
N ASP A 180 7.05 8.31 -7.85
CA ASP A 180 5.91 7.41 -7.96
C ASP A 180 6.05 6.20 -7.04
N ASN A 181 4.97 5.41 -6.90
CA ASN A 181 4.98 4.12 -6.22
C ASN A 181 5.63 4.17 -4.84
N ILE A 182 5.09 5.06 -3.96
CA ILE A 182 5.57 5.22 -2.59
C ILE A 182 4.79 4.27 -1.68
N LEU A 183 5.48 3.63 -0.74
CA LEU A 183 4.95 2.67 0.23
C LEU A 183 4.54 1.33 -0.36
N GLY A 184 5.08 0.25 0.23
CA GLY A 184 4.51 -1.09 0.18
C GLY A 184 4.53 -1.82 -1.15
N LEU A 185 5.66 -1.80 -1.86
CA LEU A 185 5.86 -2.79 -2.91
C LEU A 185 6.41 -4.08 -2.27
N ASP A 186 5.57 -5.12 -2.15
CA ASP A 186 6.01 -6.47 -1.85
C ASP A 186 6.76 -7.11 -3.04
N SER A 187 6.73 -6.46 -4.21
CA SER A 187 7.45 -6.92 -5.40
C SER A 187 8.07 -5.72 -6.13
N ILE A 188 9.34 -5.84 -6.50
CA ILE A 188 10.05 -4.90 -7.36
C ILE A 188 9.53 -5.10 -8.78
N PRO A 189 8.88 -4.13 -9.43
CA PRO A 189 8.54 -4.26 -10.84
C PRO A 189 9.81 -4.43 -11.68
N GLY A 190 9.92 -5.52 -12.42
CA GLY A 190 10.95 -5.70 -13.44
C GLY A 190 12.09 -6.65 -13.15
N THR A 191 12.11 -7.38 -12.03
CA THR A 191 13.10 -8.46 -11.81
C THR A 191 12.60 -9.83 -12.26
N ASP A 192 11.34 -9.95 -12.66
CA ASP A 192 10.77 -11.22 -13.07
C ASP A 192 10.39 -11.23 -14.55
N ASN A 193 11.01 -12.14 -15.27
CA ASN A 193 10.52 -12.63 -16.54
C ASN A 193 9.09 -13.15 -16.35
N ALA A 194 8.11 -12.41 -16.87
CA ALA A 194 6.71 -12.82 -17.00
C ALA A 194 6.03 -13.31 -15.70
N SER A 195 5.62 -12.39 -14.86
CA SER A 195 4.60 -12.67 -13.84
C SER A 195 3.70 -11.46 -13.69
N THR A 196 2.44 -11.70 -13.91
CA THR A 196 1.27 -10.85 -13.72
C THR A 196 1.39 -9.94 -12.49
N PHE A 197 1.10 -8.65 -12.65
CA PHE A 197 0.84 -7.70 -11.57
C PHE A 197 -0.16 -8.30 -10.56
N GLU A 198 0.33 -8.68 -9.38
CA GLU A 198 -0.53 -8.99 -8.25
C GLU A 198 -0.75 -7.72 -7.43
N LEU A 199 -1.73 -6.92 -7.83
CA LEU A 199 -2.30 -5.88 -6.99
C LEU A 199 -2.95 -6.54 -5.77
N SER A 200 -2.46 -6.22 -4.57
CA SER A 200 -2.98 -6.63 -3.26
C SER A 200 -3.59 -8.02 -3.23
N SER A 201 -2.78 -8.99 -2.82
CA SER A 201 -3.21 -10.37 -2.65
C SER A 201 -4.40 -10.46 -1.70
N ILE A 202 -5.45 -11.16 -2.11
CA ILE A 202 -6.43 -11.67 -1.17
C ILE A 202 -5.65 -12.50 -0.17
N ASP A 203 -5.43 -12.00 1.04
CA ASP A 203 -4.80 -12.81 2.07
C ASP A 203 -5.84 -13.77 2.62
N PHE A 204 -5.68 -15.05 2.28
CA PHE A 204 -6.48 -16.11 2.87
C PHE A 204 -5.58 -17.15 3.54
N LYS A 205 -6.06 -17.69 4.66
CA LYS A 205 -5.38 -18.77 5.38
C LYS A 205 -6.06 -20.09 5.06
N MET A 206 -5.26 -21.14 4.98
CA MET A 206 -5.72 -22.52 4.82
C MET A 206 -5.15 -23.38 5.92
N TYR A 207 -6.01 -24.15 6.60
CA TYR A 207 -5.57 -25.10 7.62
C TYR A 207 -6.59 -26.23 7.83
N PRO A 208 -6.10 -27.43 8.20
CA PRO A 208 -4.69 -27.81 8.24
C PRO A 208 -4.08 -27.91 6.84
N ASN A 209 -2.77 -27.76 6.75
CA ASN A 209 -1.98 -28.05 5.56
C ASN A 209 -0.65 -28.65 6.05
N PRO A 210 -0.37 -29.94 5.84
CA PRO A 210 -1.16 -30.93 5.10
C PRO A 210 -2.53 -31.24 5.70
N THR A 211 -3.44 -31.80 4.88
CA THR A 211 -4.78 -32.23 5.30
C THR A 211 -5.08 -33.68 4.91
N ASN A 212 -5.85 -34.37 5.75
CA ASN A 212 -6.33 -35.75 5.48
C ASN A 212 -7.77 -35.78 4.96
N SER A 213 -8.59 -34.75 5.22
CA SER A 213 -9.99 -34.75 4.81
C SER A 213 -10.56 -33.36 4.53
N PHE A 214 -10.47 -32.44 5.48
CA PHE A 214 -11.06 -31.11 5.35
C PHE A 214 -9.99 -30.02 5.42
N VAL A 215 -10.15 -28.96 4.62
CA VAL A 215 -9.39 -27.74 4.74
C VAL A 215 -10.32 -26.58 5.00
N ASN A 216 -10.00 -25.77 6.01
CA ASN A 216 -10.69 -24.51 6.27
C ASN A 216 -9.96 -23.38 5.58
N ILE A 217 -10.70 -22.56 4.87
CA ILE A 217 -10.21 -21.37 4.17
C ILE A 217 -10.83 -20.16 4.85
N LEU A 218 -9.97 -19.26 5.34
CA LEU A 218 -10.37 -18.00 5.97
C LEU A 218 -9.77 -16.84 5.19
N SER A 219 -10.60 -15.89 4.82
CA SER A 219 -10.23 -14.65 4.13
C SER A 219 -10.70 -13.44 4.91
N LYS A 220 -10.00 -12.31 4.78
CA LYS A 220 -10.46 -11.02 5.31
C LYS A 220 -11.53 -10.37 4.43
N VAL A 221 -11.67 -10.82 3.18
CA VAL A 221 -12.63 -10.32 2.19
C VAL A 221 -13.56 -11.44 1.75
N SER A 222 -14.72 -11.11 1.18
CA SER A 222 -15.66 -12.11 0.67
C SER A 222 -15.02 -12.92 -0.45
N ILE A 223 -15.21 -14.24 -0.39
CA ILE A 223 -14.80 -15.18 -1.44
C ILE A 223 -15.99 -15.34 -2.39
N ASP A 224 -15.79 -14.99 -3.66
CA ASP A 224 -16.84 -15.07 -4.68
C ASP A 224 -16.79 -16.40 -5.43
N ALA A 225 -15.58 -16.97 -5.59
CA ALA A 225 -15.39 -18.29 -6.17
C ALA A 225 -14.13 -18.95 -5.60
N LEU A 226 -14.17 -20.29 -5.55
CA LEU A 226 -13.05 -21.14 -5.18
C LEU A 226 -12.93 -22.27 -6.19
N SER A 227 -11.70 -22.58 -6.62
CA SER A 227 -11.39 -23.78 -7.37
C SER A 227 -10.17 -24.49 -6.81
N ILE A 228 -10.19 -25.84 -6.87
CA ILE A 228 -9.04 -26.67 -6.56
C ILE A 228 -8.63 -27.39 -7.84
N ARG A 229 -7.33 -27.34 -8.14
CA ARG A 229 -6.73 -27.97 -9.31
C ARG A 229 -5.68 -28.99 -8.90
N ASN A 230 -5.58 -30.07 -9.67
CA ASN A 230 -4.47 -31.02 -9.55
C ASN A 230 -3.20 -30.47 -10.23
N LEU A 231 -2.10 -31.21 -10.17
CA LEU A 231 -0.81 -30.85 -10.79
C LEU A 231 -0.88 -30.74 -12.32
N LEU A 232 -1.89 -31.35 -12.97
CA LEU A 232 -2.12 -31.24 -14.42
C LEU A 232 -2.92 -29.98 -14.79
N GLY A 233 -3.37 -29.20 -13.77
CA GLY A 233 -4.18 -28.00 -13.95
C GLY A 233 -5.68 -28.28 -14.11
N GLU A 234 -6.13 -29.52 -14.00
CA GLU A 234 -7.54 -29.89 -14.08
C GLU A 234 -8.28 -29.45 -12.82
N ILE A 235 -9.47 -28.85 -12.96
CA ILE A 235 -10.31 -28.47 -11.84
C ILE A 235 -10.95 -29.75 -11.25
N VAL A 236 -10.61 -30.06 -10.01
CA VAL A 236 -11.15 -31.21 -9.26
C VAL A 236 -12.29 -30.80 -8.32
N LEU A 237 -12.39 -29.50 -7.99
CA LEU A 237 -13.48 -28.93 -7.21
C LEU A 237 -13.68 -27.46 -7.60
N SER A 238 -14.93 -27.02 -7.66
CA SER A 238 -15.27 -25.61 -7.87
C SER A 238 -16.51 -25.26 -7.06
N GLU A 239 -16.45 -24.18 -6.30
CA GLU A 239 -17.53 -23.67 -5.48
C GLU A 239 -17.67 -22.14 -5.63
N GLN A 240 -18.87 -21.63 -5.39
CA GLN A 240 -19.16 -20.19 -5.35
C GLN A 240 -19.71 -19.82 -3.95
N PRO A 241 -18.84 -19.84 -2.93
CA PRO A 241 -19.25 -19.44 -1.58
C PRO A 241 -19.49 -17.93 -1.55
N ILE A 242 -20.42 -17.50 -0.69
CA ILE A 242 -20.58 -16.09 -0.36
C ILE A 242 -20.21 -15.95 1.11
N GLY A 243 -19.02 -15.38 1.37
CA GLY A 243 -18.55 -15.19 2.75
C GLY A 243 -17.05 -15.16 2.90
N THR A 244 -16.59 -15.01 4.12
CA THR A 244 -15.16 -14.89 4.47
C THR A 244 -14.55 -16.20 4.97
N SER A 245 -15.35 -17.28 5.09
CA SER A 245 -14.88 -18.59 5.53
C SER A 245 -15.58 -19.72 4.78
N LEU A 246 -14.82 -20.76 4.48
CA LEU A 246 -15.30 -21.95 3.79
C LEU A 246 -14.56 -23.18 4.32
N SER A 247 -15.29 -24.31 4.52
CA SER A 247 -14.68 -25.61 4.79
C SER A 247 -14.89 -26.52 3.57
N VAL A 248 -13.78 -27.00 3.01
CA VAL A 248 -13.78 -27.81 1.79
C VAL A 248 -13.47 -29.25 2.16
N ASP A 249 -14.30 -30.20 1.68
CA ASP A 249 -14.08 -31.62 1.83
C ASP A 249 -13.14 -32.13 0.71
N MET A 250 -11.95 -32.58 1.10
CA MET A 250 -10.96 -33.20 0.23
C MET A 250 -10.85 -34.71 0.44
N SER A 251 -11.76 -35.35 1.22
CA SER A 251 -11.66 -36.75 1.58
C SER A 251 -11.67 -37.72 0.40
N GLN A 252 -12.30 -37.33 -0.71
CA GLN A 252 -12.40 -38.11 -1.94
C GLN A 252 -11.28 -37.82 -2.95
N MET A 253 -10.34 -36.91 -2.59
CA MET A 253 -9.20 -36.60 -3.45
C MET A 253 -8.02 -37.51 -3.13
N ASP A 254 -7.28 -37.91 -4.15
CA ASP A 254 -6.07 -38.69 -3.99
C ASP A 254 -5.00 -37.92 -3.21
N SER A 255 -4.10 -38.64 -2.54
CA SER A 255 -2.95 -38.01 -1.88
C SER A 255 -2.07 -37.32 -2.91
N GLY A 256 -1.67 -36.10 -2.63
CA GLY A 256 -0.90 -35.28 -3.55
C GLY A 256 -0.94 -33.78 -3.26
N VAL A 257 -0.34 -33.03 -4.16
CA VAL A 257 -0.30 -31.56 -4.08
C VAL A 257 -1.38 -30.98 -4.99
N TYR A 258 -2.12 -30.01 -4.46
CA TYR A 258 -3.18 -29.29 -5.16
C TYR A 258 -2.97 -27.79 -5.07
N PHE A 259 -3.50 -27.08 -6.07
CA PHE A 259 -3.56 -25.63 -6.09
C PHE A 259 -4.96 -25.18 -5.74
N VAL A 260 -5.09 -24.40 -4.67
CA VAL A 260 -6.34 -23.74 -4.26
C VAL A 260 -6.32 -22.34 -4.79
N GLU A 261 -7.30 -21.99 -5.61
CA GLU A 261 -7.47 -20.69 -6.24
C GLU A 261 -8.73 -20.02 -5.67
N VAL A 262 -8.59 -18.82 -5.14
CA VAL A 262 -9.66 -18.03 -4.53
C VAL A 262 -9.85 -16.76 -5.35
N VAL A 263 -11.10 -16.44 -5.69
CA VAL A 263 -11.50 -15.23 -6.40
C VAL A 263 -12.32 -14.33 -5.46
N SER A 264 -12.04 -13.03 -5.47
CA SER A 264 -12.81 -12.00 -4.78
C SER A 264 -12.80 -10.73 -5.63
N GLY A 265 -13.96 -10.29 -6.10
CA GLY A 265 -14.09 -9.23 -7.08
C GLY A 265 -13.37 -9.59 -8.39
N ASN A 266 -12.45 -8.73 -8.79
CA ASN A 266 -11.61 -8.94 -9.98
C ASN A 266 -10.24 -9.58 -9.66
N LYS A 267 -10.05 -10.09 -8.44
CA LYS A 267 -8.76 -10.63 -7.95
C LYS A 267 -8.82 -12.14 -7.82
N THR A 268 -7.70 -12.77 -8.13
CA THR A 268 -7.50 -14.23 -7.98
C THR A 268 -6.18 -14.49 -7.28
N VAL A 269 -6.21 -15.32 -6.24
CA VAL A 269 -5.00 -15.76 -5.52
C VAL A 269 -4.95 -17.26 -5.45
N ARG A 270 -3.74 -17.82 -5.62
CA ARG A 270 -3.49 -19.26 -5.59
C ARG A 270 -2.52 -19.61 -4.47
N LYS A 271 -2.84 -20.66 -3.70
CA LYS A 271 -1.95 -21.26 -2.69
C LYS A 271 -1.92 -22.78 -2.86
N THR A 272 -0.84 -23.39 -2.37
CA THR A 272 -0.64 -24.83 -2.46
C THR A 272 -1.12 -25.53 -1.20
N ILE A 273 -1.79 -26.67 -1.34
CA ILE A 273 -2.17 -27.57 -0.24
C ILE A 273 -1.70 -29.00 -0.53
N THR A 274 -1.27 -29.70 0.51
CA THR A 274 -0.92 -31.11 0.45
C THR A 274 -2.04 -31.95 1.07
N LYS A 275 -2.55 -32.94 0.31
CA LYS A 275 -3.47 -33.97 0.75
C LYS A 275 -2.66 -35.22 1.09
N GLU A 276 -2.81 -35.74 2.30
CA GLU A 276 -2.22 -36.99 2.78
C GLU A 276 -3.22 -38.14 2.65
#